data_fd1c7eacedff711248d9c9d3ac0e5c48
#
_entry.id   fd1c7eacedff711248d9c9d3ac0e5c48
#
_cell.length_a   1.000
_cell.length_b   1.000
_cell.length_c   1.000
_cell.angle_alpha   90.00
_cell.angle_beta   90.00
_cell.angle_gamma   90.00
#
_symmetry.space_group_name_H-M   'P 1'
#
loop_
_entity.id
_entity.type
_entity.pdbx_description
1 polymer ?
#
loop_
_entity_poly.entity_id
_entity_poly.type
_entity_poly.pdbx_seq_one_letter_code
_entity_poly.pdbx_strand_id
1 'polypeptide(L)'
;MPRNQGALSRLAELMRRVNSSTDTESILEEIAHGVVDVLGYGVAAIARLEGDVLVMTNVAGPPEVVEEILHRRTPAEQILDEFREADKWGILRFVPAGRMSEERLRAAWIPQLETHDDPDAWHPQHALYAPLYSASGELLGNMAVDLPADGRVPDGADRELLEMFAVQAGVALSNARERERLTDRVLLDRMLATVAGTATLHDLAEALGTAVASVTEALGAAQGWVRTFPTDAQGSQLGVGAPRPYAPEHFVPELREELTAIEDLPVLVEVGVRDAGSSLLPRSAERLQQLMRGTAVDRVVVCPLVSQDDLVGYLVLGFLRDARALTPAQADAVLEVGRLLAQAVRASRVLETEQRLVQELRELARYRSELIATISHELKTPLTAILGHAELIADRYPDLSSVDAIIRNAGRLNNLVANLLHYSRIQGRRETVRRAVDLAELCEASVDLLSIRAKQSGVGLSFDGCGSTPVVVFGDPEELARVIDNMVDNAVKYTPEDGSVTVSMTVGDDEVSVEVADTGLGISATDQAHVFSAFHRSTNPNALSVPGTGLGLPIAQRIAESHGGTLSVTSELGEGSTFRFTLPLRSPREAG
;
A
#
# COMPACT_ATOMS: atom_id res chain seq x y z
N MET A 1 -71.71 20.71 7.78
CA MET A 1 -70.58 21.57 7.30
C MET A 1 -69.66 22.14 8.40
N PRO A 2 -69.96 22.24 9.71
CA PRO A 2 -68.97 22.76 10.69
C PRO A 2 -67.89 21.74 11.15
N ARG A 3 -68.07 20.40 11.03
CA ARG A 3 -67.10 19.39 11.47
C ARG A 3 -65.80 19.39 10.62
N ASN A 4 -65.89 19.67 9.32
CA ASN A 4 -64.74 19.61 8.40
C ASN A 4 -63.74 20.77 8.55
N GLN A 5 -64.18 22.00 8.93
CA GLN A 5 -63.25 23.14 9.07
C GLN A 5 -62.31 22.98 10.28
N GLY A 6 -62.83 22.43 11.39
CA GLY A 6 -62.02 22.15 12.59
C GLY A 6 -61.01 21.00 12.38
N ALA A 7 -61.38 19.99 11.61
CA ALA A 7 -60.49 18.87 11.26
C ALA A 7 -59.35 19.31 10.34
N LEU A 8 -59.64 20.10 9.30
CA LEU A 8 -58.65 20.65 8.37
C LEU A 8 -57.64 21.59 9.08
N SER A 9 -58.10 22.42 10.04
CA SER A 9 -57.17 23.26 10.82
C SER A 9 -56.26 22.43 11.71
N ARG A 10 -56.78 21.41 12.39
CA ARG A 10 -55.99 20.48 13.21
C ARG A 10 -55.03 19.68 12.35
N LEU A 11 -55.47 19.22 11.18
CA LEU A 11 -54.60 18.54 10.20
C LEU A 11 -53.47 19.45 9.72
N ALA A 12 -53.74 20.71 9.38
CA ALA A 12 -52.71 21.66 8.95
C ALA A 12 -51.69 21.98 10.06
N GLU A 13 -52.12 21.98 11.32
CA GLU A 13 -51.23 22.17 12.47
C GLU A 13 -50.35 20.92 12.72
N LEU A 14 -50.93 19.72 12.64
CA LEU A 14 -50.23 18.47 12.71
C LEU A 14 -49.20 18.37 11.59
N MET A 15 -49.60 18.67 10.34
CA MET A 15 -48.69 18.66 9.19
C MET A 15 -47.52 19.64 9.35
N ARG A 16 -47.71 20.78 9.98
CA ARG A 16 -46.62 21.71 10.31
C ARG A 16 -45.65 21.09 11.33
N ARG A 17 -46.14 20.41 12.38
CA ARG A 17 -45.34 19.74 13.40
C ARG A 17 -44.55 18.58 12.78
N VAL A 18 -45.20 17.70 12.03
CA VAL A 18 -44.58 16.59 11.29
C VAL A 18 -43.48 17.10 10.37
N ASN A 19 -43.69 18.18 9.63
CA ASN A 19 -42.69 18.73 8.71
C ASN A 19 -41.56 19.52 9.44
N SER A 20 -41.74 19.91 10.69
CA SER A 20 -40.72 20.59 11.48
C SER A 20 -39.86 19.64 12.31
N SER A 21 -40.30 18.42 12.56
CA SER A 21 -39.54 17.40 13.27
C SER A 21 -38.50 16.75 12.37
N THR A 22 -37.34 16.46 12.94
CA THR A 22 -36.25 15.71 12.27
C THR A 22 -36.18 14.29 12.78
N ASP A 23 -36.86 13.97 13.86
CA ASP A 23 -36.90 12.62 14.43
C ASP A 23 -38.08 11.82 13.85
N THR A 24 -37.75 10.71 13.18
CA THR A 24 -38.72 9.86 12.49
C THR A 24 -39.68 9.19 13.45
N GLU A 25 -39.21 8.78 14.62
CA GLU A 25 -40.04 8.09 15.62
C GLU A 25 -41.12 9.03 16.16
N SER A 26 -40.74 10.25 16.53
CA SER A 26 -41.68 11.30 16.92
C SER A 26 -42.67 11.66 15.79
N ILE A 27 -42.25 11.69 14.53
CA ILE A 27 -43.16 11.94 13.39
C ILE A 27 -44.21 10.83 13.26
N LEU A 28 -43.82 9.57 13.34
CA LEU A 28 -44.73 8.44 13.22
C LEU A 28 -45.68 8.37 14.42
N GLU A 29 -45.20 8.69 15.63
CA GLU A 29 -46.02 8.80 16.82
C GLU A 29 -47.07 9.91 16.68
N GLU A 30 -46.67 11.11 16.22
CA GLU A 30 -47.59 12.21 15.95
C GLU A 30 -48.64 11.87 14.87
N ILE A 31 -48.22 11.10 13.81
CA ILE A 31 -49.15 10.64 12.78
C ILE A 31 -50.15 9.65 13.36
N ALA A 32 -49.73 8.66 14.14
CA ALA A 32 -50.61 7.68 14.77
C ALA A 32 -51.63 8.38 15.71
N HIS A 33 -51.16 9.27 16.57
CA HIS A 33 -52.04 10.07 17.43
C HIS A 33 -52.95 10.99 16.63
N GLY A 34 -52.47 11.59 15.54
CA GLY A 34 -53.28 12.41 14.66
C GLY A 34 -54.45 11.64 14.00
N VAL A 35 -54.23 10.39 13.64
CA VAL A 35 -55.31 9.51 13.14
C VAL A 35 -56.38 9.28 14.21
N VAL A 36 -55.96 9.05 15.45
CA VAL A 36 -56.90 8.88 16.58
C VAL A 36 -57.64 10.21 16.90
N ASP A 37 -56.89 11.30 17.10
CA ASP A 37 -57.42 12.56 17.61
C ASP A 37 -58.19 13.40 16.56
N VAL A 38 -57.80 13.33 15.29
CA VAL A 38 -58.34 14.13 14.19
C VAL A 38 -59.40 13.37 13.39
N LEU A 39 -59.10 12.09 13.05
CA LEU A 39 -60.02 11.25 12.27
C LEU A 39 -60.99 10.47 13.14
N GLY A 40 -60.72 10.34 14.44
CA GLY A 40 -61.61 9.70 15.38
C GLY A 40 -61.59 8.16 15.34
N TYR A 41 -60.48 7.56 14.94
CA TYR A 41 -60.26 6.14 15.13
C TYR A 41 -59.91 5.84 16.59
N GLY A 42 -60.33 4.68 17.10
CA GLY A 42 -59.99 4.27 18.46
C GLY A 42 -58.55 3.75 18.57
N VAL A 43 -58.04 3.21 17.47
CA VAL A 43 -56.68 2.67 17.39
C VAL A 43 -56.05 3.01 16.03
N ALA A 44 -54.79 3.45 16.05
CA ALA A 44 -53.95 3.59 14.88
C ALA A 44 -52.58 3.00 15.19
N ALA A 45 -52.10 2.11 14.34
CA ALA A 45 -50.82 1.39 14.53
C ALA A 45 -50.00 1.47 13.27
N ILE A 46 -48.70 1.79 13.40
CA ILE A 46 -47.76 1.88 12.30
C ILE A 46 -46.68 0.79 12.48
N ALA A 47 -46.54 -0.05 11.47
CA ALA A 47 -45.50 -1.05 11.41
C ALA A 47 -44.44 -0.66 10.36
N ARG A 48 -43.17 -0.86 10.69
CA ARG A 48 -42.02 -0.66 9.79
C ARG A 48 -41.53 -2.01 9.27
N LEU A 49 -41.17 -2.08 7.99
CA LEU A 49 -40.58 -3.26 7.39
C LEU A 49 -39.08 -3.34 7.74
N GLU A 50 -38.70 -4.41 8.46
CA GLU A 50 -37.35 -4.74 8.83
C GLU A 50 -36.97 -6.12 8.21
N GLY A 51 -36.23 -6.09 7.10
CA GLY A 51 -36.02 -7.30 6.32
C GLY A 51 -37.32 -7.81 5.68
N ASP A 52 -37.75 -9.00 6.06
CA ASP A 52 -38.98 -9.66 5.64
C ASP A 52 -40.11 -9.65 6.69
N VAL A 53 -39.93 -8.85 7.78
CA VAL A 53 -40.86 -8.77 8.91
C VAL A 53 -41.32 -7.33 9.12
N LEU A 54 -42.61 -7.16 9.29
CA LEU A 54 -43.23 -5.92 9.77
C LEU A 54 -43.20 -5.88 11.30
N VAL A 55 -42.55 -4.87 11.85
CA VAL A 55 -42.44 -4.65 13.29
C VAL A 55 -43.31 -3.45 13.66
N MET A 56 -44.25 -3.64 14.59
CA MET A 56 -45.10 -2.56 15.08
C MET A 56 -44.29 -1.59 15.94
N THR A 57 -44.04 -0.40 15.43
CA THR A 57 -43.18 0.60 16.08
C THR A 57 -43.92 1.69 16.81
N ASN A 58 -45.09 2.09 16.31
CA ASN A 58 -45.87 3.18 16.88
C ASN A 58 -47.33 2.79 16.97
N VAL A 59 -47.95 2.96 18.12
CA VAL A 59 -49.38 2.66 18.38
C VAL A 59 -50.01 3.77 19.17
N ALA A 60 -51.12 4.32 18.67
CA ALA A 60 -51.97 5.25 19.37
C ALA A 60 -53.31 4.60 19.67
N GLY A 61 -53.81 4.75 20.91
CA GLY A 61 -55.05 4.15 21.37
C GLY A 61 -55.06 3.92 22.89
N PRO A 62 -55.99 3.11 23.41
CA PRO A 62 -56.04 2.76 24.83
C PRO A 62 -54.72 2.10 25.29
N PRO A 63 -54.24 2.40 26.52
CA PRO A 63 -52.98 1.83 27.00
C PRO A 63 -52.88 0.30 26.93
N GLU A 64 -53.94 -0.38 27.19
CA GLU A 64 -54.04 -1.88 27.15
C GLU A 64 -53.77 -2.40 25.73
N VAL A 65 -54.28 -1.71 24.71
CA VAL A 65 -54.11 -2.06 23.30
C VAL A 65 -52.67 -1.76 22.85
N VAL A 66 -52.13 -0.60 23.32
CA VAL A 66 -50.72 -0.24 23.02
C VAL A 66 -49.77 -1.30 23.56
N GLU A 67 -49.92 -1.76 24.81
CA GLU A 67 -49.10 -2.78 25.42
C GLU A 67 -49.16 -4.12 24.65
N GLU A 68 -50.38 -4.49 24.14
CA GLU A 68 -50.57 -5.74 23.42
C GLU A 68 -50.00 -5.73 22.00
N ILE A 69 -50.06 -4.60 21.29
CA ILE A 69 -49.74 -4.50 19.86
C ILE A 69 -48.31 -4.04 19.62
N LEU A 70 -47.76 -3.15 20.47
CA LEU A 70 -46.44 -2.58 20.31
C LEU A 70 -45.38 -3.69 20.28
N HIS A 71 -44.39 -3.57 19.38
CA HIS A 71 -43.33 -4.54 19.13
C HIS A 71 -43.75 -5.89 18.56
N ARG A 72 -45.02 -6.07 18.19
CA ARG A 72 -45.52 -7.26 17.50
C ARG A 72 -44.80 -7.39 16.14
N ARG A 73 -44.41 -8.60 15.83
CA ARG A 73 -43.70 -8.94 14.58
C ARG A 73 -44.59 -9.81 13.70
N THR A 74 -44.78 -9.40 12.46
CA THR A 74 -45.61 -10.13 11.48
C THR A 74 -44.80 -10.30 10.20
N PRO A 75 -44.70 -11.52 9.64
CA PRO A 75 -44.09 -11.75 8.35
C PRO A 75 -44.72 -10.85 7.27
N ALA A 76 -43.89 -10.15 6.45
CA ALA A 76 -44.41 -9.24 5.44
C ALA A 76 -45.29 -9.95 4.39
N GLU A 77 -44.95 -11.18 4.06
CA GLU A 77 -45.71 -12.01 3.11
C GLU A 77 -47.18 -12.19 3.55
N GLN A 78 -47.40 -12.37 4.86
CA GLN A 78 -48.79 -12.52 5.39
C GLN A 78 -49.63 -11.26 5.17
N ILE A 79 -49.04 -10.07 5.38
CA ILE A 79 -49.76 -8.81 5.16
C ILE A 79 -49.96 -8.53 3.67
N LEU A 80 -48.98 -8.91 2.83
CA LEU A 80 -49.10 -8.79 1.38
C LEU A 80 -50.19 -9.68 0.81
N ASP A 81 -50.41 -10.85 1.39
CA ASP A 81 -51.52 -11.73 1.02
C ASP A 81 -52.88 -11.08 1.35
N GLU A 82 -53.01 -10.46 2.53
CA GLU A 82 -54.21 -9.70 2.88
C GLU A 82 -54.45 -8.53 1.90
N PHE A 83 -53.41 -7.83 1.50
CA PHE A 83 -53.55 -6.76 0.52
C PHE A 83 -54.03 -7.24 -0.85
N ARG A 84 -53.74 -8.47 -1.24
CA ARG A 84 -54.22 -9.08 -2.50
C ARG A 84 -55.70 -9.37 -2.45
N GLU A 85 -56.22 -9.80 -1.28
CA GLU A 85 -57.61 -10.14 -1.05
C GLU A 85 -58.49 -8.95 -0.62
N ALA A 86 -57.88 -7.82 -0.25
CA ALA A 86 -58.55 -6.61 0.20
C ALA A 86 -59.28 -5.88 -0.94
N ASP A 87 -60.37 -5.22 -0.61
CA ASP A 87 -61.00 -4.21 -1.44
C ASP A 87 -60.08 -2.97 -1.55
N LYS A 88 -59.81 -2.52 -2.76
CA LYS A 88 -58.90 -1.41 -3.01
C LYS A 88 -59.64 -0.08 -3.01
N TRP A 89 -59.35 0.74 -2.02
CA TRP A 89 -59.86 2.10 -1.91
C TRP A 89 -58.65 3.07 -2.06
N GLY A 90 -58.36 3.45 -3.29
CA GLY A 90 -57.12 4.19 -3.57
C GLY A 90 -55.89 3.43 -3.08
N ILE A 91 -55.07 4.07 -2.20
CA ILE A 91 -53.94 3.40 -1.57
C ILE A 91 -54.35 2.48 -0.42
N LEU A 92 -55.54 2.65 0.13
CA LEU A 92 -56.03 1.85 1.26
C LEU A 92 -56.42 0.43 0.83
N ARG A 93 -56.42 -0.48 1.81
CA ARG A 93 -56.77 -1.89 1.67
C ARG A 93 -57.76 -2.23 2.75
N PHE A 94 -59.03 -2.45 2.38
CA PHE A 94 -60.09 -2.85 3.28
C PHE A 94 -60.37 -4.33 3.19
N VAL A 95 -60.24 -5.03 4.30
CA VAL A 95 -60.56 -6.47 4.40
C VAL A 95 -61.89 -6.61 5.17
N PRO A 96 -63.01 -6.93 4.50
CA PRO A 96 -64.28 -7.18 5.16
C PRO A 96 -64.25 -8.39 6.07
N ALA A 97 -65.11 -8.43 7.09
CA ALA A 97 -65.30 -9.58 7.94
C ALA A 97 -65.59 -10.83 7.14
N GLY A 98 -65.01 -11.97 7.57
CA GLY A 98 -65.16 -13.26 6.91
C GLY A 98 -64.19 -13.54 5.73
N ARG A 99 -63.33 -12.58 5.32
CA ARG A 99 -62.30 -12.81 4.32
C ARG A 99 -60.95 -13.21 4.93
N MET A 100 -60.70 -12.90 6.20
CA MET A 100 -59.49 -13.34 6.88
C MET A 100 -59.56 -14.86 7.19
N SER A 101 -58.43 -15.55 7.03
CA SER A 101 -58.30 -16.95 7.44
C SER A 101 -58.40 -17.09 8.97
N GLU A 102 -58.82 -18.29 9.44
CA GLU A 102 -58.87 -18.56 10.89
C GLU A 102 -57.51 -18.40 11.59
N GLU A 103 -56.44 -18.75 10.90
CA GLU A 103 -55.06 -18.62 11.41
C GLU A 103 -54.72 -17.16 11.66
N ARG A 104 -55.11 -16.28 10.74
CA ARG A 104 -54.93 -14.83 10.85
C ARG A 104 -55.74 -14.21 11.94
N LEU A 105 -57.02 -14.62 12.06
CA LEU A 105 -57.92 -14.15 13.14
C LEU A 105 -57.37 -14.49 14.53
N ARG A 106 -56.71 -15.66 14.68
CA ARG A 106 -56.02 -16.01 15.95
C ARG A 106 -54.78 -15.16 16.24
N ALA A 107 -54.12 -14.69 15.20
CA ALA A 107 -52.93 -13.88 15.31
C ALA A 107 -53.22 -12.38 15.33
N ALA A 108 -54.39 -11.93 14.89
CA ALA A 108 -54.78 -10.51 14.86
C ALA A 108 -55.25 -10.04 16.26
N TRP A 109 -55.10 -8.75 16.49
CA TRP A 109 -55.82 -8.09 17.59
C TRP A 109 -57.25 -7.80 17.10
N ILE A 110 -58.28 -8.22 17.85
CA ILE A 110 -59.68 -8.07 17.49
C ILE A 110 -60.37 -7.32 18.63
N PRO A 111 -60.95 -6.14 18.35
CA PRO A 111 -61.69 -5.39 19.37
C PRO A 111 -62.95 -6.12 19.84
N GLN A 112 -63.27 -5.91 21.13
CA GLN A 112 -64.54 -6.41 21.70
C GLN A 112 -65.65 -5.43 21.39
N LEU A 113 -66.38 -5.64 20.28
CA LEU A 113 -67.53 -4.82 19.87
C LEU A 113 -68.76 -5.68 19.75
N GLU A 114 -69.94 -5.12 20.02
CA GLU A 114 -71.21 -5.72 19.67
C GLU A 114 -71.37 -5.72 18.14
N THR A 115 -71.77 -6.84 17.56
CA THR A 115 -72.03 -6.97 16.12
C THR A 115 -73.44 -6.51 15.81
N HIS A 116 -73.62 -5.65 14.79
CA HIS A 116 -74.90 -5.20 14.29
C HIS A 116 -75.18 -5.72 12.90
N ASP A 117 -76.47 -5.93 12.56
CA ASP A 117 -76.90 -6.42 11.22
C ASP A 117 -76.89 -5.26 10.15
N ASP A 118 -76.41 -4.05 10.48
CA ASP A 118 -76.27 -2.94 9.54
C ASP A 118 -75.02 -3.18 8.65
N PRO A 119 -75.17 -3.25 7.32
CA PRO A 119 -74.03 -3.47 6.40
C PRO A 119 -73.00 -2.33 6.39
N ASP A 120 -73.41 -1.12 6.86
CA ASP A 120 -72.51 0.05 6.99
C ASP A 120 -71.86 0.11 8.39
N ALA A 121 -72.19 -0.78 9.32
CA ALA A 121 -71.58 -0.81 10.64
C ALA A 121 -70.18 -1.43 10.59
N TRP A 122 -69.30 -0.89 11.44
CA TRP A 122 -67.95 -1.45 11.59
C TRP A 122 -68.02 -2.80 12.32
N HIS A 123 -67.52 -3.84 11.68
CA HIS A 123 -67.47 -5.16 12.27
C HIS A 123 -66.12 -5.43 12.96
N PRO A 124 -66.05 -6.11 14.14
CA PRO A 124 -64.80 -6.35 14.87
C PRO A 124 -63.72 -7.07 14.06
N GLN A 125 -64.11 -7.81 13.04
CA GLN A 125 -63.18 -8.53 12.13
C GLN A 125 -62.87 -7.72 10.85
N HIS A 126 -63.32 -6.50 10.72
CA HIS A 126 -62.87 -5.63 9.63
C HIS A 126 -61.42 -5.22 9.88
N ALA A 127 -60.65 -5.12 8.81
CA ALA A 127 -59.32 -4.53 8.87
C ALA A 127 -59.14 -3.48 7.77
N LEU A 128 -58.62 -2.31 8.17
CA LEU A 128 -58.30 -1.23 7.25
C LEU A 128 -56.84 -0.92 7.34
N TYR A 129 -56.15 -1.16 6.22
CA TYR A 129 -54.71 -0.96 6.09
C TYR A 129 -54.40 0.18 5.12
N ALA A 130 -53.35 0.89 5.42
CA ALA A 130 -52.71 1.85 4.52
C ALA A 130 -51.24 1.44 4.30
N PRO A 131 -50.91 0.72 3.22
CA PRO A 131 -49.53 0.38 2.87
C PRO A 131 -48.72 1.66 2.67
N LEU A 132 -47.52 1.70 3.26
CA LEU A 132 -46.61 2.84 3.21
C LEU A 132 -45.51 2.54 2.19
N TYR A 133 -45.51 3.25 1.07
CA TYR A 133 -44.56 3.02 -0.03
C TYR A 133 -43.54 4.17 -0.12
N SER A 134 -42.34 3.84 -0.58
CA SER A 134 -41.36 4.83 -1.04
C SER A 134 -41.82 5.48 -2.36
N ALA A 135 -41.14 6.55 -2.76
CA ALA A 135 -41.36 7.18 -4.05
C ALA A 135 -41.06 6.24 -5.24
N SER A 136 -40.22 5.21 -5.04
CA SER A 136 -39.93 4.15 -6.02
C SER A 136 -40.93 2.99 -6.03
N GLY A 137 -41.95 3.02 -5.14
CA GLY A 137 -42.96 1.95 -5.03
C GLY A 137 -42.54 0.77 -4.16
N GLU A 138 -41.45 0.86 -3.40
CA GLU A 138 -41.03 -0.17 -2.44
C GLU A 138 -41.87 -0.08 -1.16
N LEU A 139 -42.34 -1.20 -0.63
CA LEU A 139 -43.05 -1.24 0.64
C LEU A 139 -42.09 -0.92 1.80
N LEU A 140 -42.39 0.11 2.58
CA LEU A 140 -41.60 0.55 3.73
C LEU A 140 -42.24 0.14 5.05
N GLY A 141 -43.55 -0.06 5.05
CA GLY A 141 -44.33 -0.34 6.24
C GLY A 141 -45.81 -0.44 5.95
N ASN A 142 -46.59 -0.44 7.01
CA ASN A 142 -48.03 -0.44 6.95
C ASN A 142 -48.62 0.34 8.13
N MET A 143 -49.67 1.09 7.88
CA MET A 143 -50.50 1.68 8.93
C MET A 143 -51.82 0.90 8.98
N ALA A 144 -52.25 0.51 10.16
CA ALA A 144 -53.53 -0.14 10.40
C ALA A 144 -54.37 0.76 11.31
N VAL A 145 -55.65 0.83 11.03
CA VAL A 145 -56.61 1.62 11.85
C VAL A 145 -57.82 0.77 12.19
N ASP A 146 -58.39 1.03 13.37
CA ASP A 146 -59.54 0.29 13.87
C ASP A 146 -60.42 1.23 14.76
N LEU A 147 -61.64 0.77 15.05
CA LEU A 147 -62.59 1.42 15.92
C LEU A 147 -62.93 2.85 15.45
N PRO A 148 -63.54 3.05 14.25
CA PRO A 148 -64.01 4.37 13.86
C PRO A 148 -65.05 4.89 14.89
N ALA A 149 -64.94 6.18 15.26
CA ALA A 149 -65.70 6.79 16.36
C ALA A 149 -67.19 6.77 16.17
N ASP A 150 -67.68 6.76 14.93
CA ASP A 150 -69.10 6.67 14.59
C ASP A 150 -69.59 5.22 14.44
N GLY A 151 -68.70 4.22 14.63
CA GLY A 151 -68.98 2.82 14.52
C GLY A 151 -69.37 2.39 13.10
N ARG A 152 -69.00 3.13 12.06
CA ARG A 152 -69.34 2.86 10.66
C ARG A 152 -68.10 2.67 9.79
N VAL A 153 -68.31 1.97 8.67
CA VAL A 153 -67.29 1.87 7.61
C VAL A 153 -67.01 3.26 7.07
N PRO A 154 -65.73 3.69 6.99
CA PRO A 154 -65.35 5.05 6.59
C PRO A 154 -65.90 5.49 5.25
N ASP A 155 -66.44 6.71 5.17
CA ASP A 155 -66.95 7.28 3.94
C ASP A 155 -65.79 7.80 3.02
N GLY A 156 -66.15 8.40 1.87
CA GLY A 156 -65.13 8.88 0.91
C GLY A 156 -64.21 9.98 1.47
N ALA A 157 -64.77 10.87 2.33
CA ALA A 157 -64.00 11.97 2.91
C ALA A 157 -63.05 11.46 4.00
N ASP A 158 -63.46 10.51 4.81
CA ASP A 158 -62.60 9.89 5.83
C ASP A 158 -61.48 9.06 5.19
N ARG A 159 -61.75 8.40 4.07
CA ARG A 159 -60.72 7.67 3.29
C ARG A 159 -59.69 8.60 2.74
N GLU A 160 -60.08 9.73 2.12
CA GLU A 160 -59.14 10.75 1.59
C GLU A 160 -58.24 11.31 2.68
N LEU A 161 -58.78 11.60 3.86
CA LEU A 161 -57.98 12.06 4.99
C LEU A 161 -57.02 10.99 5.49
N LEU A 162 -57.45 9.73 5.61
CA LEU A 162 -56.58 8.62 6.00
C LEU A 162 -55.44 8.37 4.99
N GLU A 163 -55.75 8.51 3.69
CA GLU A 163 -54.72 8.45 2.64
C GLU A 163 -53.66 9.55 2.81
N MET A 164 -54.05 10.76 3.18
CA MET A 164 -53.10 11.85 3.43
C MET A 164 -52.16 11.51 4.60
N PHE A 165 -52.64 10.95 5.69
CA PHE A 165 -51.83 10.51 6.82
C PHE A 165 -50.87 9.38 6.42
N ALA A 166 -51.38 8.40 5.63
CA ALA A 166 -50.55 7.30 5.13
C ALA A 166 -49.42 7.78 4.23
N VAL A 167 -49.70 8.70 3.30
CA VAL A 167 -48.68 9.30 2.44
C VAL A 167 -47.61 10.01 3.27
N GLN A 168 -48.00 10.77 4.31
CA GLN A 168 -47.02 11.44 5.18
C GLN A 168 -46.17 10.45 5.99
N ALA A 169 -46.75 9.37 6.50
CA ALA A 169 -46.01 8.30 7.16
C ALA A 169 -45.03 7.63 6.19
N GLY A 170 -45.45 7.35 4.95
CA GLY A 170 -44.58 6.83 3.90
C GLY A 170 -43.40 7.74 3.58
N VAL A 171 -43.65 9.05 3.47
CA VAL A 171 -42.57 10.03 3.25
C VAL A 171 -41.62 10.10 4.45
N ALA A 172 -42.14 10.08 5.68
CA ALA A 172 -41.31 10.06 6.89
C ALA A 172 -40.38 8.82 6.92
N LEU A 173 -40.94 7.64 6.69
CA LEU A 173 -40.16 6.40 6.63
C LEU A 173 -39.14 6.41 5.49
N SER A 174 -39.50 6.91 4.31
CA SER A 174 -38.59 7.03 3.17
C SER A 174 -37.40 7.95 3.50
N ASN A 175 -37.67 9.11 4.09
CA ASN A 175 -36.65 10.05 4.52
C ASN A 175 -35.73 9.46 5.60
N ALA A 176 -36.28 8.72 6.55
CA ALA A 176 -35.51 8.04 7.58
C ALA A 176 -34.52 7.04 6.98
N ARG A 177 -35.03 6.18 6.10
CA ARG A 177 -34.22 5.16 5.43
C ARG A 177 -33.10 5.76 4.58
N GLU A 178 -33.40 6.88 3.90
CA GLU A 178 -32.39 7.57 3.10
C GLU A 178 -31.33 8.23 3.98
N ARG A 179 -31.71 8.80 5.12
CA ARG A 179 -30.76 9.36 6.10
C ARG A 179 -29.87 8.26 6.69
N GLU A 180 -30.43 7.11 7.08
CA GLU A 180 -29.66 5.96 7.55
C GLU A 180 -28.64 5.53 6.49
N ARG A 181 -29.08 5.37 5.23
CA ARG A 181 -28.22 5.03 4.10
C ARG A 181 -27.07 6.03 3.87
N LEU A 182 -27.39 7.31 3.93
CA LEU A 182 -26.36 8.35 3.74
C LEU A 182 -25.37 8.38 4.91
N THR A 183 -25.84 8.18 6.12
CA THR A 183 -24.98 8.13 7.32
C THR A 183 -24.04 6.92 7.24
N ASP A 184 -24.57 5.75 6.92
CA ASP A 184 -23.77 4.54 6.73
C ASP A 184 -22.72 4.75 5.63
N ARG A 185 -23.12 5.33 4.50
CA ARG A 185 -22.21 5.60 3.40
C ARG A 185 -21.06 6.55 3.81
N VAL A 186 -21.37 7.63 4.50
CA VAL A 186 -20.34 8.57 4.98
C VAL A 186 -19.38 7.87 5.97
N LEU A 187 -19.90 7.02 6.86
CA LEU A 187 -19.06 6.25 7.79
C LEU A 187 -18.15 5.27 7.05
N LEU A 188 -18.70 4.55 6.06
CA LEU A 188 -17.92 3.61 5.25
C LEU A 188 -16.87 4.32 4.39
N ASP A 189 -17.21 5.42 3.75
CA ASP A 189 -16.27 6.23 2.97
C ASP A 189 -15.13 6.77 3.85
N ARG A 190 -15.46 7.25 5.06
CA ARG A 190 -14.45 7.72 6.01
C ARG A 190 -13.54 6.59 6.50
N MET A 191 -14.12 5.43 6.80
CA MET A 191 -13.37 4.22 7.18
C MET A 191 -12.39 3.82 6.07
N LEU A 192 -12.86 3.70 4.83
CA LEU A 192 -12.03 3.34 3.68
C LEU A 192 -10.91 4.37 3.44
N ALA A 193 -11.22 5.67 3.54
CA ALA A 193 -10.22 6.72 3.41
C ALA A 193 -9.14 6.64 4.51
N THR A 194 -9.54 6.37 5.76
CA THR A 194 -8.62 6.18 6.88
C THR A 194 -7.70 4.98 6.62
N VAL A 195 -8.28 3.84 6.24
CA VAL A 195 -7.50 2.63 5.94
C VAL A 195 -6.56 2.83 4.76
N ALA A 196 -7.02 3.47 3.68
CA ALA A 196 -6.15 3.79 2.54
C ALA A 196 -5.00 4.73 2.93
N GLY A 197 -5.26 5.69 3.82
CA GLY A 197 -4.23 6.61 4.35
C GLY A 197 -3.15 5.90 5.18
N THR A 198 -3.45 4.77 5.79
CA THR A 198 -2.45 4.02 6.58
C THR A 198 -1.35 3.39 5.73
N ALA A 199 -1.56 3.22 4.43
CA ALA A 199 -0.55 2.70 3.50
C ALA A 199 0.71 3.57 3.40
N THR A 200 0.67 4.83 3.88
CA THR A 200 1.81 5.75 3.93
C THR A 200 2.60 5.69 5.24
N LEU A 201 2.12 4.95 6.24
CA LEU A 201 2.81 4.80 7.52
C LEU A 201 4.04 3.91 7.37
N HIS A 202 5.12 4.27 8.06
CA HIS A 202 6.39 3.53 8.01
C HIS A 202 6.35 2.25 8.86
N ASP A 203 5.44 2.17 9.83
CA ASP A 203 5.25 1.02 10.71
C ASP A 203 3.97 0.26 10.34
N LEU A 204 4.14 -0.97 9.86
CA LEU A 204 3.02 -1.85 9.50
C LEU A 204 2.10 -2.14 10.70
N ALA A 205 2.65 -2.28 11.92
CA ALA A 205 1.85 -2.55 13.12
C ALA A 205 0.94 -1.39 13.45
N GLU A 206 1.44 -0.15 13.36
CA GLU A 206 0.66 1.06 13.58
C GLU A 206 -0.42 1.22 12.49
N ALA A 207 -0.07 0.96 11.24
CA ALA A 207 -1.00 1.01 10.11
C ALA A 207 -2.16 0.02 10.29
N LEU A 208 -1.86 -1.24 10.60
CA LEU A 208 -2.87 -2.27 10.85
C LEU A 208 -3.72 -1.95 12.08
N GLY A 209 -3.11 -1.43 13.16
CA GLY A 209 -3.82 -1.03 14.38
C GLY A 209 -4.83 0.08 14.14
N THR A 210 -4.44 1.12 13.44
CA THR A 210 -5.30 2.24 13.06
C THR A 210 -6.46 1.78 12.17
N ALA A 211 -6.18 0.92 11.20
CA ALA A 211 -7.19 0.36 10.31
C ALA A 211 -8.21 -0.50 11.08
N VAL A 212 -7.76 -1.41 11.96
CA VAL A 212 -8.65 -2.24 12.80
C VAL A 212 -9.54 -1.37 13.69
N ALA A 213 -8.98 -0.35 14.33
CA ALA A 213 -9.74 0.56 15.17
C ALA A 213 -10.83 1.30 14.37
N SER A 214 -10.48 1.84 13.20
CA SER A 214 -11.42 2.54 12.31
C SER A 214 -12.57 1.63 11.84
N VAL A 215 -12.26 0.38 11.45
CA VAL A 215 -13.27 -0.59 11.01
C VAL A 215 -14.19 -1.00 12.17
N THR A 216 -13.60 -1.25 13.34
CA THR A 216 -14.33 -1.63 14.55
C THR A 216 -15.33 -0.55 14.95
N GLU A 217 -14.90 0.71 14.94
CA GLU A 217 -15.75 1.87 15.25
C GLU A 217 -16.87 2.07 14.21
N ALA A 218 -16.53 2.06 12.93
CA ALA A 218 -17.48 2.32 11.84
C ALA A 218 -18.59 1.27 11.74
N LEU A 219 -18.30 0.01 12.07
CA LEU A 219 -19.25 -1.10 11.99
C LEU A 219 -19.93 -1.41 13.34
N GLY A 220 -19.59 -0.69 14.41
CA GLY A 220 -20.09 -0.99 15.75
C GLY A 220 -19.69 -2.36 16.27
N ALA A 221 -18.55 -2.88 15.81
CA ALA A 221 -18.01 -4.14 16.32
C ALA A 221 -17.48 -3.94 17.75
N ALA A 222 -17.70 -4.91 18.62
CA ALA A 222 -17.19 -4.88 20.00
C ALA A 222 -15.68 -5.14 20.07
N GLN A 223 -15.16 -5.87 19.11
CA GLN A 223 -13.75 -6.27 19.04
C GLN A 223 -13.32 -6.39 17.58
N GLY A 224 -12.05 -6.08 17.32
CA GLY A 224 -11.44 -6.27 16.01
C GLY A 224 -9.97 -6.65 16.16
N TRP A 225 -9.49 -7.55 15.33
CA TRP A 225 -8.07 -7.87 15.23
C TRP A 225 -7.68 -8.33 13.84
N VAL A 226 -6.45 -8.05 13.46
CA VAL A 226 -5.83 -8.50 12.22
C VAL A 226 -4.61 -9.35 12.55
N ARG A 227 -4.39 -10.37 11.76
CA ARG A 227 -3.19 -11.21 11.87
C ARG A 227 -2.63 -11.53 10.49
N THR A 228 -1.30 -11.41 10.36
CA THR A 228 -0.60 -11.76 9.11
C THR A 228 -0.03 -13.17 9.21
N PHE A 229 0.03 -13.88 8.10
CA PHE A 229 0.71 -15.17 8.02
C PHE A 229 2.20 -14.98 7.76
N PRO A 230 3.10 -15.82 8.28
CA PRO A 230 4.51 -15.77 7.95
C PRO A 230 4.74 -16.18 6.49
N THR A 231 5.74 -15.59 5.85
CA THR A 231 6.11 -15.90 4.47
C THR A 231 6.99 -17.14 4.39
N ASP A 232 7.79 -17.39 5.45
CA ASP A 232 8.70 -18.52 5.62
C ASP A 232 8.75 -18.95 7.09
N ALA A 233 9.54 -19.97 7.42
CA ALA A 233 9.67 -20.49 8.80
C ALA A 233 10.26 -19.46 9.79
N GLN A 234 10.84 -18.36 9.31
CA GLN A 234 11.43 -17.28 10.10
C GLN A 234 10.64 -15.97 10.03
N GLY A 235 9.56 -15.92 9.22
CA GLY A 235 8.73 -14.73 9.04
C GLY A 235 7.99 -14.34 10.32
N SER A 236 8.03 -13.05 10.67
CA SER A 236 7.31 -12.52 11.83
C SER A 236 5.79 -12.54 11.58
N GLN A 237 5.06 -13.11 12.54
CA GLN A 237 3.61 -12.96 12.59
C GLN A 237 3.29 -11.65 13.31
N LEU A 238 2.55 -10.78 12.62
CA LEU A 238 2.05 -9.56 13.23
C LEU A 238 0.59 -9.77 13.63
N GLY A 239 0.25 -9.52 14.88
CA GLY A 239 -1.11 -9.52 15.39
C GLY A 239 -1.40 -8.20 16.09
N VAL A 240 -2.43 -7.46 15.63
CA VAL A 240 -2.82 -6.16 16.17
C VAL A 240 -4.32 -6.14 16.40
N GLY A 241 -4.75 -5.54 17.49
CA GLY A 241 -6.14 -5.35 17.88
C GLY A 241 -6.32 -5.33 19.39
N ALA A 242 -7.47 -4.84 19.85
CA ALA A 242 -7.82 -4.80 21.27
C ALA A 242 -9.26 -5.30 21.48
N PRO A 243 -9.51 -6.02 22.60
CA PRO A 243 -8.54 -6.69 23.45
C PRO A 243 -7.86 -7.84 22.71
N ARG A 244 -6.64 -8.20 23.07
CA ARG A 244 -5.92 -9.31 22.40
C ARG A 244 -6.70 -10.62 22.61
N PRO A 245 -7.35 -11.21 21.59
CA PRO A 245 -7.88 -12.52 21.73
C PRO A 245 -6.71 -13.50 21.79
N TYR A 246 -6.70 -14.31 22.82
CA TYR A 246 -5.73 -15.39 22.94
C TYR A 246 -6.10 -16.50 21.96
N ALA A 247 -5.70 -16.36 20.69
CA ALA A 247 -5.74 -17.47 19.76
C ALA A 247 -4.49 -18.33 20.01
N PRO A 248 -4.64 -19.61 20.33
CA PRO A 248 -3.49 -20.52 20.45
C PRO A 248 -2.66 -20.50 19.16
N GLU A 249 -1.33 -20.59 19.29
CA GLU A 249 -0.41 -20.52 18.15
C GLU A 249 -0.74 -21.53 17.03
N HIS A 250 -1.28 -22.70 17.39
CA HIS A 250 -1.69 -23.74 16.43
C HIS A 250 -3.01 -23.46 15.69
N PHE A 251 -3.81 -22.49 16.15
CA PHE A 251 -5.06 -22.10 15.44
C PHE A 251 -4.78 -21.40 14.10
N VAL A 252 -3.67 -20.68 14.01
CA VAL A 252 -3.32 -19.91 12.80
C VAL A 252 -3.04 -20.79 11.58
N PRO A 253 -2.31 -21.91 11.69
CA PRO A 253 -2.11 -22.84 10.58
C PRO A 253 -3.42 -23.47 10.08
N GLU A 254 -4.30 -23.94 11.00
CA GLU A 254 -5.60 -24.53 10.65
C GLU A 254 -6.47 -23.53 9.88
N LEU A 255 -6.62 -22.30 10.39
CA LEU A 255 -7.41 -21.27 9.74
C LEU A 255 -6.82 -20.88 8.37
N ARG A 256 -5.50 -20.85 8.24
CA ARG A 256 -4.83 -20.60 6.96
C ARG A 256 -5.16 -21.67 5.94
N GLU A 257 -5.05 -22.95 6.31
CA GLU A 257 -5.39 -24.08 5.43
C GLU A 257 -6.84 -24.01 4.94
N GLU A 258 -7.78 -23.77 5.87
CA GLU A 258 -9.21 -23.71 5.54
C GLU A 258 -9.53 -22.50 4.65
N LEU A 259 -8.98 -21.31 4.97
CA LEU A 259 -9.17 -20.14 4.12
C LEU A 259 -8.54 -20.32 2.73
N THR A 260 -7.38 -20.98 2.64
CA THR A 260 -6.73 -21.24 1.34
C THR A 260 -7.50 -22.24 0.48
N ALA A 261 -8.31 -23.10 1.10
CA ALA A 261 -9.13 -24.10 0.39
C ALA A 261 -10.43 -23.50 -0.20
N ILE A 262 -10.77 -22.26 0.08
CA ILE A 262 -11.95 -21.58 -0.48
C ILE A 262 -11.64 -21.15 -1.93
N GLU A 263 -12.40 -21.65 -2.91
CA GLU A 263 -12.15 -21.41 -4.34
C GLU A 263 -12.38 -19.95 -4.78
N ASP A 264 -13.37 -19.27 -4.17
CA ASP A 264 -13.79 -17.92 -4.57
C ASP A 264 -13.38 -16.85 -3.54
N LEU A 265 -12.11 -16.79 -3.13
CA LEU A 265 -11.61 -15.71 -2.28
C LEU A 265 -11.49 -14.38 -3.05
N PRO A 266 -11.74 -13.21 -2.38
CA PRO A 266 -12.10 -13.07 -0.98
C PRO A 266 -13.59 -13.15 -0.70
N VAL A 267 -13.98 -13.89 0.34
CA VAL A 267 -15.34 -13.98 0.85
C VAL A 267 -15.36 -13.79 2.36
N LEU A 268 -16.39 -13.13 2.89
CA LEU A 268 -16.57 -13.03 4.35
C LEU A 268 -17.14 -14.33 4.89
N VAL A 269 -16.55 -14.83 5.97
CA VAL A 269 -17.04 -16.00 6.68
C VAL A 269 -17.59 -15.57 8.02
N GLU A 270 -18.89 -15.81 8.22
CA GLU A 270 -19.58 -15.50 9.46
C GLU A 270 -19.72 -16.76 10.32
N VAL A 271 -19.44 -16.63 11.62
CA VAL A 271 -19.54 -17.72 12.60
C VAL A 271 -20.24 -17.20 13.84
N GLY A 272 -21.42 -17.73 14.15
CA GLY A 272 -22.16 -17.45 15.38
C GLY A 272 -21.93 -18.50 16.46
N VAL A 273 -22.07 -18.11 17.72
CA VAL A 273 -21.89 -19.00 18.90
C VAL A 273 -22.84 -20.21 18.85
N ARG A 274 -24.00 -20.05 18.23
CA ARG A 274 -25.07 -21.04 18.20
C ARG A 274 -25.25 -21.75 16.85
N ASP A 275 -24.44 -21.38 15.86
CA ASP A 275 -24.53 -21.96 14.53
C ASP A 275 -24.09 -23.43 14.56
N ALA A 276 -24.64 -24.23 13.65
CA ALA A 276 -24.31 -25.64 13.49
C ALA A 276 -22.88 -25.89 12.94
N GLY A 277 -22.02 -24.84 12.91
CA GLY A 277 -20.71 -24.81 12.28
C GLY A 277 -20.76 -24.06 10.94
N SER A 278 -19.58 -23.78 10.39
CA SER A 278 -19.45 -23.17 9.06
C SER A 278 -18.99 -24.22 8.06
N SER A 279 -19.64 -24.32 6.91
CA SER A 279 -19.20 -25.20 5.82
C SER A 279 -17.85 -24.75 5.22
N LEU A 280 -17.51 -23.45 5.34
CA LEU A 280 -16.27 -22.87 4.84
C LEU A 280 -15.10 -23.00 5.83
N LEU A 281 -15.38 -23.07 7.14
CA LEU A 281 -14.38 -23.20 8.20
C LEU A 281 -14.75 -24.35 9.18
N PRO A 282 -14.78 -25.60 8.74
CA PRO A 282 -15.35 -26.71 9.53
C PRO A 282 -14.62 -26.95 10.86
N ARG A 283 -13.30 -26.80 10.92
CA ARG A 283 -12.50 -26.99 12.15
C ARG A 283 -12.34 -25.67 12.92
N SER A 284 -12.08 -24.59 12.20
CA SER A 284 -11.83 -23.27 12.81
C SER A 284 -13.08 -22.65 13.42
N ALA A 285 -14.29 -22.94 12.86
CA ALA A 285 -15.55 -22.45 13.40
C ALA A 285 -15.81 -22.94 14.83
N GLU A 286 -15.62 -24.23 15.10
CA GLU A 286 -15.78 -24.77 16.46
C GLU A 286 -14.86 -24.09 17.47
N ARG A 287 -13.64 -23.80 17.06
CA ARG A 287 -12.64 -23.14 17.88
C ARG A 287 -12.97 -21.68 18.12
N LEU A 288 -13.42 -20.96 17.10
CA LEU A 288 -13.95 -19.59 17.22
C LEU A 288 -15.13 -19.55 18.19
N GLN A 289 -16.06 -20.50 18.09
CA GLN A 289 -17.18 -20.62 19.03
C GLN A 289 -16.73 -20.87 20.47
N GLN A 290 -15.72 -21.71 20.70
CA GLN A 290 -15.16 -21.93 22.02
C GLN A 290 -14.53 -20.64 22.60
N LEU A 291 -13.81 -19.87 21.78
CA LEU A 291 -13.24 -18.58 22.17
C LEU A 291 -14.34 -17.56 22.51
N MET A 292 -15.41 -17.49 21.72
CA MET A 292 -16.54 -16.59 21.95
C MET A 292 -17.31 -16.91 23.24
N ARG A 293 -17.47 -18.18 23.62
CA ARG A 293 -18.21 -18.60 24.84
C ARG A 293 -17.67 -18.01 26.13
N GLY A 294 -16.42 -17.54 26.16
CA GLY A 294 -15.81 -16.87 27.31
C GLY A 294 -15.89 -15.33 27.26
N THR A 295 -16.55 -14.78 26.22
CA THR A 295 -16.64 -13.35 25.97
C THR A 295 -18.10 -12.90 25.80
N ALA A 296 -18.32 -11.59 25.65
CA ALA A 296 -19.61 -11.03 25.31
C ALA A 296 -19.93 -11.10 23.80
N VAL A 297 -18.99 -11.57 22.98
CA VAL A 297 -19.14 -11.70 21.52
C VAL A 297 -20.02 -12.89 21.19
N ASP A 298 -21.08 -12.69 20.41
CA ASP A 298 -22.03 -13.73 19.98
C ASP A 298 -21.79 -14.17 18.53
N ARG A 299 -21.12 -13.34 17.73
CA ARG A 299 -20.86 -13.56 16.30
C ARG A 299 -19.52 -12.95 15.89
N VAL A 300 -18.79 -13.64 15.05
CA VAL A 300 -17.56 -13.13 14.41
C VAL A 300 -17.68 -13.17 12.90
N VAL A 301 -17.08 -12.16 12.26
CA VAL A 301 -16.90 -12.10 10.81
C VAL A 301 -15.41 -12.20 10.52
N VAL A 302 -15.02 -13.17 9.72
CA VAL A 302 -13.64 -13.40 9.27
C VAL A 302 -13.51 -12.89 7.84
N CYS A 303 -12.62 -11.92 7.64
CA CYS A 303 -12.27 -11.38 6.33
C CYS A 303 -10.85 -11.83 5.96
N PRO A 304 -10.65 -12.64 4.91
CA PRO A 304 -9.34 -13.01 4.44
C PRO A 304 -8.64 -11.80 3.79
N LEU A 305 -7.35 -11.66 4.05
CA LEU A 305 -6.50 -10.63 3.45
C LEU A 305 -5.82 -11.22 2.22
N VAL A 306 -6.37 -10.96 1.03
CA VAL A 306 -5.90 -11.51 -0.23
C VAL A 306 -5.33 -10.41 -1.12
N SER A 307 -4.14 -10.64 -1.67
CA SER A 307 -3.49 -9.76 -2.64
C SER A 307 -2.88 -10.57 -3.77
N GLN A 308 -3.35 -10.39 -5.00
CA GLN A 308 -2.89 -11.11 -6.18
C GLN A 308 -2.89 -12.65 -5.98
N ASP A 309 -4.02 -13.18 -5.51
CA ASP A 309 -4.25 -14.60 -5.21
C ASP A 309 -3.43 -15.18 -4.04
N ASP A 310 -2.65 -14.35 -3.34
CA ASP A 310 -1.90 -14.75 -2.15
C ASP A 310 -2.62 -14.34 -0.87
N LEU A 311 -2.91 -15.32 -0.02
CA LEU A 311 -3.52 -15.12 1.29
C LEU A 311 -2.44 -14.72 2.30
N VAL A 312 -2.38 -13.43 2.64
CA VAL A 312 -1.32 -12.86 3.50
C VAL A 312 -1.70 -12.76 4.98
N GLY A 313 -3.00 -12.96 5.30
CA GLY A 313 -3.51 -12.86 6.66
C GLY A 313 -5.02 -12.90 6.74
N TYR A 314 -5.57 -12.45 7.86
CA TYR A 314 -7.01 -12.31 8.08
C TYR A 314 -7.33 -11.18 9.08
N LEU A 315 -8.50 -10.58 8.89
CA LEU A 315 -9.13 -9.65 9.81
C LEU A 315 -10.34 -10.36 10.45
N VAL A 316 -10.54 -10.20 11.75
CA VAL A 316 -11.72 -10.71 12.45
C VAL A 316 -12.39 -9.57 13.18
N LEU A 317 -13.72 -9.49 13.05
CA LEU A 317 -14.59 -8.55 13.72
C LEU A 317 -15.58 -9.31 14.60
N GLY A 318 -15.65 -8.96 15.88
CA GLY A 318 -16.53 -9.58 16.85
C GLY A 318 -17.70 -8.67 17.20
N PHE A 319 -18.92 -9.21 17.13
CA PHE A 319 -20.17 -8.47 17.37
C PHE A 319 -20.91 -9.03 18.60
N LEU A 320 -21.57 -8.14 19.33
CA LEU A 320 -22.45 -8.48 20.44
C LEU A 320 -23.76 -9.10 19.90
N ARG A 321 -24.54 -9.74 20.79
CA ARG A 321 -25.78 -10.41 20.45
C ARG A 321 -26.83 -9.50 19.79
N ASP A 322 -26.90 -8.23 20.25
CA ASP A 322 -27.89 -7.28 19.77
C ASP A 322 -27.41 -6.50 18.52
N ALA A 323 -26.19 -6.78 18.04
CA ALA A 323 -25.67 -6.14 16.84
C ALA A 323 -26.40 -6.66 15.59
N ARG A 324 -26.82 -5.73 14.72
CA ARG A 324 -27.45 -6.07 13.44
C ARG A 324 -26.49 -6.86 12.55
N ALA A 325 -27.01 -7.69 11.65
CA ALA A 325 -26.23 -8.29 10.57
C ALA A 325 -25.64 -7.19 9.68
N LEU A 326 -24.47 -7.47 9.11
CA LEU A 326 -23.85 -6.53 8.17
C LEU A 326 -24.76 -6.36 6.94
N THR A 327 -24.97 -5.13 6.53
CA THR A 327 -25.62 -4.85 5.24
C THR A 327 -24.69 -5.27 4.10
N PRO A 328 -25.21 -5.54 2.89
CA PRO A 328 -24.36 -5.84 1.73
C PRO A 328 -23.28 -4.78 1.49
N ALA A 329 -23.62 -3.49 1.65
CA ALA A 329 -22.66 -2.40 1.50
C ALA A 329 -21.55 -2.42 2.57
N GLN A 330 -21.88 -2.78 3.81
CA GLN A 330 -20.90 -2.97 4.87
C GLN A 330 -20.01 -4.19 4.62
N ALA A 331 -20.57 -5.28 4.14
CA ALA A 331 -19.83 -6.47 3.77
C ALA A 331 -18.82 -6.18 2.64
N ASP A 332 -19.25 -5.51 1.59
CA ASP A 332 -18.38 -5.06 0.49
C ASP A 332 -17.25 -4.15 0.98
N ALA A 333 -17.57 -3.22 1.90
CA ALA A 333 -16.58 -2.34 2.49
C ALA A 333 -15.55 -3.09 3.34
N VAL A 334 -15.94 -4.13 4.08
CA VAL A 334 -15.01 -4.98 4.84
C VAL A 334 -14.08 -5.76 3.90
N LEU A 335 -14.60 -6.28 2.78
CA LEU A 335 -13.77 -6.93 1.77
C LEU A 335 -12.75 -5.97 1.14
N GLU A 336 -13.18 -4.74 0.86
CA GLU A 336 -12.28 -3.70 0.34
C GLU A 336 -11.20 -3.31 1.36
N VAL A 337 -11.54 -3.20 2.64
CA VAL A 337 -10.56 -3.05 3.73
C VAL A 337 -9.59 -4.23 3.73
N GLY A 338 -10.08 -5.46 3.65
CA GLY A 338 -9.25 -6.65 3.58
C GLY A 338 -8.22 -6.58 2.44
N ARG A 339 -8.67 -6.13 1.27
CA ARG A 339 -7.81 -5.93 0.10
C ARG A 339 -6.74 -4.85 0.34
N LEU A 340 -7.11 -3.70 0.91
CA LEU A 340 -6.17 -2.62 1.23
C LEU A 340 -5.12 -3.06 2.26
N LEU A 341 -5.54 -3.76 3.31
CA LEU A 341 -4.63 -4.30 4.33
C LEU A 341 -3.68 -5.35 3.73
N ALA A 342 -4.18 -6.23 2.86
CA ALA A 342 -3.35 -7.21 2.17
C ALA A 342 -2.27 -6.55 1.30
N GLN A 343 -2.62 -5.46 0.61
CA GLN A 343 -1.66 -4.68 -0.16
C GLN A 343 -0.59 -4.03 0.73
N ALA A 344 -0.98 -3.45 1.87
CA ALA A 344 -0.05 -2.85 2.83
C ALA A 344 0.94 -3.90 3.39
N VAL A 345 0.44 -5.07 3.79
CA VAL A 345 1.28 -6.20 4.25
C VAL A 345 2.28 -6.63 3.18
N ARG A 346 1.82 -6.78 1.95
CA ARG A 346 2.69 -7.17 0.83
C ARG A 346 3.76 -6.13 0.52
N ALA A 347 3.38 -4.84 0.48
CA ALA A 347 4.32 -3.75 0.25
C ALA A 347 5.42 -3.70 1.34
N SER A 348 5.05 -3.85 2.61
CA SER A 348 6.00 -3.92 3.72
C SER A 348 6.98 -5.08 3.57
N ARG A 349 6.52 -6.27 3.19
CA ARG A 349 7.38 -7.46 2.98
C ARG A 349 8.37 -7.28 1.83
N VAL A 350 7.93 -6.66 0.74
CA VAL A 350 8.82 -6.35 -0.39
C VAL A 350 9.92 -5.39 0.06
N LEU A 351 9.55 -4.33 0.79
CA LEU A 351 10.50 -3.35 1.31
C LEU A 351 11.52 -3.98 2.30
N GLU A 352 11.04 -4.81 3.23
CA GLU A 352 11.92 -5.53 4.17
C GLU A 352 12.90 -6.46 3.44
N THR A 353 12.43 -7.16 2.41
CA THR A 353 13.28 -8.04 1.60
C THR A 353 14.32 -7.25 0.83
N GLU A 354 13.93 -6.13 0.22
CA GLU A 354 14.85 -5.24 -0.49
C GLU A 354 15.93 -4.68 0.45
N GLN A 355 15.53 -4.19 1.63
CA GLN A 355 16.47 -3.68 2.62
C GLN A 355 17.47 -4.75 3.08
N ARG A 356 16.99 -5.98 3.31
CA ARG A 356 17.85 -7.11 3.68
C ARG A 356 18.87 -7.43 2.58
N LEU A 357 18.42 -7.52 1.32
CA LEU A 357 19.31 -7.77 0.19
C LEU A 357 20.36 -6.68 0.01
N VAL A 358 19.96 -5.41 0.16
CA VAL A 358 20.90 -4.27 0.12
C VAL A 358 21.94 -4.38 1.23
N GLN A 359 21.53 -4.77 2.43
CA GLN A 359 22.44 -4.96 3.55
C GLN A 359 23.43 -6.11 3.30
N GLU A 360 22.94 -7.26 2.83
CA GLU A 360 23.78 -8.43 2.48
C GLU A 360 24.80 -8.07 1.40
N LEU A 361 24.38 -7.33 0.36
CA LEU A 361 25.29 -6.87 -0.70
C LEU A 361 26.37 -5.92 -0.16
N ARG A 362 26.02 -5.01 0.76
CA ARG A 362 26.99 -4.12 1.40
C ARG A 362 28.00 -4.87 2.25
N GLU A 363 27.57 -5.87 3.01
CA GLU A 363 28.44 -6.71 3.83
C GLU A 363 29.40 -7.53 2.96
N LEU A 364 28.89 -8.12 1.87
CA LEU A 364 29.72 -8.87 0.91
C LEU A 364 30.77 -7.95 0.25
N ALA A 365 30.38 -6.75 -0.16
CA ALA A 365 31.31 -5.77 -0.75
C ALA A 365 32.42 -5.36 0.25
N ARG A 366 32.05 -5.12 1.52
CA ARG A 366 33.01 -4.81 2.58
C ARG A 366 33.97 -5.97 2.83
N TYR A 367 33.45 -7.20 2.98
CA TYR A 367 34.26 -8.39 3.20
C TYR A 367 35.26 -8.61 2.05
N ARG A 368 34.82 -8.45 0.79
CA ARG A 368 35.68 -8.53 -0.40
C ARG A 368 36.81 -7.51 -0.34
N SER A 369 36.54 -6.26 0.05
CA SER A 369 37.53 -5.20 0.16
C SER A 369 38.55 -5.45 1.27
N GLU A 370 38.12 -5.90 2.43
CA GLU A 370 38.98 -6.25 3.57
C GLU A 370 39.89 -7.45 3.22
N LEU A 371 39.36 -8.47 2.54
CA LEU A 371 40.12 -9.63 2.12
C LEU A 371 41.22 -9.26 1.14
N ILE A 372 40.94 -8.43 0.13
CA ILE A 372 41.93 -7.92 -0.83
C ILE A 372 42.99 -7.09 -0.11
N ALA A 373 42.60 -6.23 0.84
CA ALA A 373 43.56 -5.42 1.60
C ALA A 373 44.51 -6.29 2.44
N THR A 374 44.00 -7.31 3.10
CA THR A 374 44.81 -8.25 3.92
C THR A 374 45.77 -9.05 3.05
N ILE A 375 45.27 -9.68 1.97
CA ILE A 375 46.12 -10.47 1.05
C ILE A 375 47.23 -9.57 0.48
N SER A 376 46.90 -8.35 0.09
CA SER A 376 47.88 -7.45 -0.49
C SER A 376 48.98 -7.07 0.51
N HIS A 377 48.63 -6.84 1.77
CA HIS A 377 49.59 -6.55 2.83
C HIS A 377 50.51 -7.75 3.08
N GLU A 378 49.94 -8.96 3.17
CA GLU A 378 50.69 -10.19 3.36
C GLU A 378 51.61 -10.57 2.17
N LEU A 379 51.25 -10.14 0.95
CA LEU A 379 52.09 -10.30 -0.23
C LEU A 379 53.22 -9.26 -0.32
N LYS A 380 52.98 -8.02 0.08
CA LYS A 380 53.96 -6.93 0.00
C LYS A 380 55.20 -7.18 0.87
N THR A 381 55.01 -7.73 2.06
CA THR A 381 56.09 -7.99 3.03
C THR A 381 57.15 -8.96 2.50
N PRO A 382 56.84 -10.20 2.03
CA PRO A 382 57.85 -11.12 1.48
C PRO A 382 58.44 -10.59 0.17
N LEU A 383 57.65 -9.86 -0.62
CA LEU A 383 58.15 -9.29 -1.86
C LEU A 383 59.22 -8.23 -1.62
N THR A 384 59.00 -7.36 -0.61
CA THR A 384 60.01 -6.33 -0.21
C THR A 384 61.29 -7.01 0.30
N ALA A 385 61.19 -8.12 1.03
CA ALA A 385 62.35 -8.89 1.48
C ALA A 385 63.12 -9.50 0.32
N ILE A 386 62.42 -10.11 -0.66
CA ILE A 386 63.02 -10.71 -1.87
C ILE A 386 63.73 -9.61 -2.66
N LEU A 387 63.11 -8.44 -2.83
CA LEU A 387 63.70 -7.31 -3.55
C LEU A 387 64.98 -6.84 -2.86
N GLY A 388 64.95 -6.58 -1.55
CA GLY A 388 66.11 -6.13 -0.81
C GLY A 388 67.26 -7.10 -0.81
N HIS A 389 67.00 -8.43 -0.72
CA HIS A 389 68.06 -9.44 -0.82
C HIS A 389 68.63 -9.53 -2.24
N ALA A 390 67.77 -9.41 -3.27
CA ALA A 390 68.24 -9.44 -4.66
C ALA A 390 69.11 -8.21 -4.99
N GLU A 391 68.74 -7.01 -4.50
CA GLU A 391 69.52 -5.78 -4.65
C GLU A 391 70.90 -5.91 -3.97
N LEU A 392 70.97 -6.46 -2.76
CA LEU A 392 72.25 -6.71 -2.06
C LEU A 392 73.13 -7.68 -2.82
N ILE A 393 72.56 -8.71 -3.49
CA ILE A 393 73.32 -9.67 -4.31
C ILE A 393 73.80 -8.98 -5.59
N ALA A 394 72.97 -8.17 -6.25
CA ALA A 394 73.32 -7.41 -7.47
C ALA A 394 74.49 -6.46 -7.22
N ASP A 395 74.45 -5.75 -6.06
CA ASP A 395 75.53 -4.84 -5.68
C ASP A 395 76.87 -5.56 -5.46
N ARG A 396 76.83 -6.81 -4.96
CA ARG A 396 78.03 -7.62 -4.69
C ARG A 396 78.53 -8.40 -5.88
N TYR A 397 77.67 -8.75 -6.82
CA TYR A 397 77.95 -9.58 -8.00
C TYR A 397 77.25 -9.01 -9.24
N PRO A 398 77.72 -7.91 -9.84
CA PRO A 398 77.03 -7.18 -10.91
C PRO A 398 76.89 -7.96 -12.23
N ASP A 399 77.66 -9.01 -12.45
CA ASP A 399 77.60 -9.83 -13.68
C ASP A 399 76.54 -10.94 -13.68
N LEU A 400 75.74 -11.07 -12.59
CA LEU A 400 74.72 -12.08 -12.47
C LEU A 400 73.36 -11.63 -13.06
N SER A 401 73.19 -11.80 -14.36
CA SER A 401 71.94 -11.41 -15.07
C SER A 401 70.64 -12.04 -14.51
N SER A 402 70.76 -13.17 -13.78
CA SER A 402 69.61 -13.78 -13.08
C SER A 402 69.10 -12.95 -11.90
N VAL A 403 69.97 -12.18 -11.27
CA VAL A 403 69.57 -11.28 -10.15
C VAL A 403 68.75 -10.10 -10.68
N ASP A 404 69.17 -9.53 -11.81
CA ASP A 404 68.36 -8.48 -12.47
C ASP A 404 66.99 -9.00 -12.87
N ALA A 405 66.89 -10.26 -13.29
CA ALA A 405 65.57 -10.88 -13.59
C ALA A 405 64.70 -11.01 -12.33
N ILE A 406 65.29 -11.36 -11.18
CA ILE A 406 64.57 -11.44 -9.89
C ILE A 406 64.08 -10.05 -9.47
N ILE A 407 64.94 -9.02 -9.54
CA ILE A 407 64.59 -7.64 -9.20
C ILE A 407 63.45 -7.13 -10.07
N ARG A 408 63.53 -7.32 -11.39
CA ARG A 408 62.45 -6.95 -12.33
C ARG A 408 61.13 -7.64 -12.02
N ASN A 409 61.16 -8.96 -11.76
CA ASN A 409 59.95 -9.71 -11.47
C ASN A 409 59.34 -9.38 -10.10
N ALA A 410 60.14 -9.19 -9.06
CA ALA A 410 59.69 -8.75 -7.73
C ALA A 410 59.11 -7.34 -7.77
N GLY A 411 59.74 -6.41 -8.49
CA GLY A 411 59.20 -5.07 -8.71
C GLY A 411 57.87 -5.10 -9.47
N ARG A 412 57.75 -5.96 -10.48
CA ARG A 412 56.46 -6.16 -11.21
C ARG A 412 55.35 -6.68 -10.30
N LEU A 413 55.63 -7.67 -9.44
CA LEU A 413 54.66 -8.17 -8.46
C LEU A 413 54.26 -7.12 -7.42
N ASN A 414 55.22 -6.35 -6.93
CA ASN A 414 54.94 -5.26 -5.98
C ASN A 414 54.00 -4.20 -6.58
N ASN A 415 54.21 -3.83 -7.84
CA ASN A 415 53.32 -2.92 -8.57
C ASN A 415 51.92 -3.54 -8.81
N LEU A 416 51.80 -4.86 -9.08
CA LEU A 416 50.51 -5.53 -9.18
C LEU A 416 49.73 -5.50 -7.88
N VAL A 417 50.38 -5.81 -6.76
CA VAL A 417 49.80 -5.77 -5.42
C VAL A 417 49.35 -4.36 -5.07
N ALA A 418 50.17 -3.33 -5.34
CA ALA A 418 49.84 -1.93 -5.09
C ALA A 418 48.61 -1.48 -5.92
N ASN A 419 48.54 -1.88 -7.18
CA ASN A 419 47.42 -1.57 -8.06
C ASN A 419 46.14 -2.31 -7.64
N LEU A 420 46.22 -3.56 -7.18
CA LEU A 420 45.08 -4.33 -6.67
C LEU A 420 44.52 -3.72 -5.40
N LEU A 421 45.39 -3.28 -4.48
CA LEU A 421 44.99 -2.55 -3.27
C LEU A 421 44.25 -1.26 -3.60
N HIS A 422 44.78 -0.50 -4.55
CA HIS A 422 44.19 0.77 -4.95
C HIS A 422 42.82 0.56 -5.61
N TYR A 423 42.72 -0.41 -6.52
CA TYR A 423 41.46 -0.81 -7.15
C TYR A 423 40.39 -1.20 -6.11
N SER A 424 40.78 -1.97 -5.08
CA SER A 424 39.88 -2.35 -3.97
C SER A 424 39.43 -1.15 -3.13
N ARG A 425 40.32 -0.18 -2.85
CA ARG A 425 39.97 1.03 -2.07
C ARG A 425 39.00 1.94 -2.78
N ILE A 426 39.14 2.09 -4.09
CA ILE A 426 38.21 2.90 -4.91
C ILE A 426 36.80 2.26 -4.95
N GLN A 427 36.68 0.93 -4.96
CA GLN A 427 35.39 0.26 -4.87
C GLN A 427 34.68 0.41 -3.51
N GLY A 428 35.44 0.67 -2.44
CA GLY A 428 34.94 0.72 -1.06
C GLY A 428 34.45 2.09 -0.58
N ARG A 429 34.16 3.09 -1.46
CA ARG A 429 33.66 4.42 -1.09
C ARG A 429 34.27 4.97 0.21
N ARG A 430 35.57 5.22 0.28
CA ARG A 430 36.12 6.12 1.29
C ARG A 430 35.98 7.55 0.78
N GLU A 431 35.51 8.45 1.64
CA GLU A 431 35.50 9.89 1.36
C GLU A 431 36.93 10.35 1.06
N THR A 432 37.19 10.63 -0.22
CA THR A 432 38.44 11.29 -0.64
C THR A 432 38.35 12.76 -0.27
N VAL A 433 39.44 13.31 0.26
CA VAL A 433 39.53 14.73 0.64
C VAL A 433 39.72 15.55 -0.64
N ARG A 434 38.61 16.02 -1.18
CA ARG A 434 38.61 16.83 -2.38
C ARG A 434 38.97 18.29 -2.03
N ARG A 435 39.83 18.91 -2.86
CA ARG A 435 40.23 20.32 -2.76
C ARG A 435 40.36 20.93 -4.14
N ALA A 436 40.54 22.26 -4.18
CA ALA A 436 40.87 22.95 -5.41
C ALA A 436 42.28 22.54 -5.87
N VAL A 437 42.41 22.10 -7.11
CA VAL A 437 43.65 21.57 -7.72
C VAL A 437 43.85 22.24 -9.06
N ASP A 438 45.04 22.76 -9.31
CA ASP A 438 45.42 23.23 -10.63
C ASP A 438 45.81 22.04 -11.52
N LEU A 439 44.99 21.79 -12.54
CA LEU A 439 45.18 20.65 -13.44
C LEU A 439 46.38 20.83 -14.36
N ALA A 440 46.73 22.07 -14.70
CA ALA A 440 47.91 22.36 -15.53
C ALA A 440 49.21 22.01 -14.78
N GLU A 441 49.31 22.36 -13.49
CA GLU A 441 50.43 22.00 -12.63
C GLU A 441 50.62 20.47 -12.53
N LEU A 442 49.50 19.71 -12.42
CA LEU A 442 49.57 18.25 -12.42
C LEU A 442 50.04 17.66 -13.75
N CYS A 443 49.63 18.23 -14.88
CA CYS A 443 50.08 17.79 -16.20
C CYS A 443 51.58 18.06 -16.39
N GLU A 444 52.07 19.25 -16.01
CA GLU A 444 53.50 19.59 -16.05
C GLU A 444 54.33 18.66 -15.18
N ALA A 445 53.92 18.43 -13.94
CA ALA A 445 54.60 17.53 -13.01
C ALA A 445 54.66 16.08 -13.54
N SER A 446 53.59 15.59 -14.17
CA SER A 446 53.57 14.26 -14.78
C SER A 446 54.49 14.14 -15.98
N VAL A 447 54.51 15.16 -16.85
CA VAL A 447 55.43 15.21 -18.00
C VAL A 447 56.91 15.30 -17.54
N ASP A 448 57.21 16.11 -16.54
CA ASP A 448 58.57 16.20 -15.98
C ASP A 448 59.02 14.85 -15.38
N LEU A 449 58.15 14.24 -14.58
CA LEU A 449 58.43 12.91 -13.97
C LEU A 449 58.74 11.84 -15.00
N LEU A 450 57.98 11.77 -16.12
CA LEU A 450 58.11 10.78 -17.14
C LEU A 450 59.11 11.15 -18.26
N SER A 451 59.64 12.37 -18.29
CA SER A 451 60.59 12.86 -19.28
C SER A 451 61.90 12.04 -19.33
N ILE A 452 62.39 11.58 -18.17
CA ILE A 452 63.60 10.76 -18.09
C ILE A 452 63.36 9.41 -18.80
N ARG A 453 62.21 8.81 -18.57
CA ARG A 453 61.84 7.54 -19.18
C ARG A 453 61.61 7.69 -20.69
N ALA A 454 60.94 8.73 -21.12
CA ALA A 454 60.70 9.05 -22.51
C ALA A 454 62.03 9.19 -23.27
N LYS A 455 63.01 9.94 -22.70
CA LYS A 455 64.37 10.06 -23.25
C LYS A 455 65.12 8.75 -23.34
N GLN A 456 64.99 7.87 -22.32
CA GLN A 456 65.61 6.53 -22.35
C GLN A 456 65.01 5.61 -23.42
N SER A 457 63.72 5.82 -23.75
CA SER A 457 63.01 5.09 -24.79
C SER A 457 63.09 5.75 -26.18
N GLY A 458 63.82 6.86 -26.33
CA GLY A 458 63.93 7.59 -27.60
C GLY A 458 62.64 8.27 -28.06
N VAL A 459 61.68 8.56 -27.12
CA VAL A 459 60.37 9.13 -27.42
C VAL A 459 60.36 10.62 -27.09
N GLY A 460 59.84 11.44 -28.00
CA GLY A 460 59.63 12.87 -27.76
C GLY A 460 58.39 13.06 -26.87
N LEU A 461 58.56 13.73 -25.71
CA LEU A 461 57.45 14.03 -24.80
C LEU A 461 57.31 15.55 -24.64
N SER A 462 56.12 16.11 -24.87
CA SER A 462 55.84 17.55 -24.77
C SER A 462 54.49 17.80 -24.09
N PHE A 463 54.40 19.00 -23.44
CA PHE A 463 53.15 19.51 -22.91
C PHE A 463 52.76 20.81 -23.65
N ASP A 464 51.55 20.81 -24.19
CA ASP A 464 50.93 21.99 -24.80
C ASP A 464 49.79 22.47 -23.90
N GLY A 465 50.16 23.36 -22.97
CA GLY A 465 49.25 23.89 -21.96
C GLY A 465 48.42 25.08 -22.45
N CYS A 466 47.30 25.37 -21.78
CA CYS A 466 46.42 26.49 -22.10
C CYS A 466 46.94 27.88 -21.72
N GLY A 467 48.26 28.11 -21.70
CA GLY A 467 48.84 29.39 -21.28
C GLY A 467 49.00 29.53 -19.76
N SER A 468 49.22 30.76 -19.28
CA SER A 468 49.56 31.03 -17.86
C SER A 468 48.39 31.11 -16.90
N THR A 469 47.17 30.75 -17.31
CA THR A 469 45.98 30.82 -16.45
C THR A 469 45.77 29.51 -15.71
N PRO A 470 45.69 29.49 -14.36
CA PRO A 470 45.44 28.27 -13.62
C PRO A 470 44.07 27.66 -13.99
N VAL A 471 44.01 26.36 -14.25
CA VAL A 471 42.79 25.62 -14.54
C VAL A 471 42.42 24.81 -13.31
N VAL A 472 41.53 25.40 -12.49
CA VAL A 472 41.18 24.81 -11.18
C VAL A 472 39.99 23.86 -11.29
N VAL A 473 40.18 22.63 -10.85
CA VAL A 473 39.16 21.62 -10.67
C VAL A 473 39.04 21.23 -9.20
N PHE A 474 37.91 20.61 -8.81
CA PHE A 474 37.69 20.16 -7.43
C PHE A 474 37.86 18.64 -7.34
N GLY A 475 38.96 18.18 -6.73
CA GLY A 475 39.29 16.77 -6.67
C GLY A 475 40.37 16.41 -5.66
N ASP A 476 40.70 15.12 -5.60
CA ASP A 476 41.86 14.63 -4.85
C ASP A 476 43.10 14.70 -5.76
N PRO A 477 44.13 15.52 -5.38
CA PRO A 477 45.28 15.75 -6.26
C PRO A 477 46.11 14.49 -6.53
N GLU A 478 46.16 13.53 -5.58
CA GLU A 478 46.92 12.28 -5.76
C GLU A 478 46.20 11.34 -6.74
N GLU A 479 44.86 11.30 -6.66
CA GLU A 479 44.03 10.51 -7.58
C GLU A 479 44.07 11.12 -8.99
N LEU A 480 43.93 12.45 -9.12
CA LEU A 480 43.96 13.12 -10.42
C LEU A 480 45.34 12.99 -11.09
N ALA A 481 46.43 13.21 -10.33
CA ALA A 481 47.79 12.99 -10.84
C ALA A 481 47.96 11.57 -11.38
N ARG A 482 47.42 10.56 -10.68
CA ARG A 482 47.51 9.18 -11.08
C ARG A 482 46.76 8.85 -12.39
N VAL A 483 45.65 9.55 -12.68
CA VAL A 483 45.00 9.43 -14.00
C VAL A 483 45.95 9.89 -15.10
N ILE A 484 46.53 11.09 -14.93
CA ILE A 484 47.44 11.67 -15.91
C ILE A 484 48.70 10.81 -16.07
N ASP A 485 49.31 10.37 -14.97
CA ASP A 485 50.49 9.49 -14.99
C ASP A 485 50.21 8.19 -15.72
N ASN A 486 49.06 7.55 -15.50
CA ASN A 486 48.67 6.34 -16.21
C ASN A 486 48.50 6.55 -17.72
N MET A 487 47.93 7.68 -18.12
CA MET A 487 47.76 8.01 -19.55
C MET A 487 49.12 8.26 -20.19
N VAL A 488 49.99 9.11 -19.58
CA VAL A 488 51.32 9.46 -20.14
C VAL A 488 52.30 8.27 -20.13
N ASP A 489 52.30 7.48 -19.03
CA ASP A 489 53.16 6.27 -18.95
C ASP A 489 52.77 5.24 -19.99
N ASN A 490 51.46 5.05 -20.25
CA ASN A 490 51.00 4.17 -21.33
C ASN A 490 51.42 4.69 -22.71
N ALA A 491 51.23 5.98 -22.97
CA ALA A 491 51.63 6.60 -24.23
C ALA A 491 53.13 6.40 -24.51
N VAL A 492 53.99 6.71 -23.51
CA VAL A 492 55.45 6.52 -23.64
C VAL A 492 55.82 5.02 -23.84
N LYS A 493 55.16 4.10 -23.16
CA LYS A 493 55.43 2.66 -23.25
C LYS A 493 55.12 2.03 -24.61
N TYR A 494 54.03 2.49 -25.25
CA TYR A 494 53.56 1.91 -26.50
C TYR A 494 53.97 2.70 -27.74
N THR A 495 54.75 3.77 -27.57
CA THR A 495 55.34 4.55 -28.65
C THR A 495 56.74 4.00 -28.97
N PRO A 496 57.02 3.65 -30.23
CA PRO A 496 58.38 3.23 -30.67
C PRO A 496 59.40 4.36 -30.55
N GLU A 497 60.71 4.00 -30.66
CA GLU A 497 61.82 4.94 -30.77
C GLU A 497 61.56 5.91 -31.95
N ASP A 498 61.92 7.16 -31.80
CA ASP A 498 61.67 8.28 -32.72
C ASP A 498 60.18 8.73 -32.80
N GLY A 499 59.27 8.15 -32.03
CA GLY A 499 57.90 8.61 -31.92
C GLY A 499 57.70 9.79 -30.97
N SER A 500 56.48 10.28 -30.90
CA SER A 500 56.14 11.48 -30.05
C SER A 500 54.88 11.23 -29.23
N VAL A 501 54.87 11.82 -28.03
CA VAL A 501 53.74 11.91 -27.12
C VAL A 501 53.50 13.37 -26.80
N THR A 502 52.28 13.82 -27.03
CA THR A 502 51.86 15.20 -26.73
C THR A 502 50.73 15.17 -25.69
N VAL A 503 50.95 15.85 -24.60
CA VAL A 503 49.93 16.14 -23.60
C VAL A 503 49.37 17.52 -23.89
N SER A 504 48.07 17.65 -24.09
CA SER A 504 47.42 18.94 -24.33
C SER A 504 46.21 19.10 -23.42
N MET A 505 45.85 20.37 -23.15
CA MET A 505 44.70 20.68 -22.32
C MET A 505 43.78 21.67 -23.04
N THR A 506 42.47 21.38 -23.02
CA THR A 506 41.45 22.25 -23.62
C THR A 506 40.41 22.60 -22.55
N VAL A 507 40.12 23.88 -22.39
CA VAL A 507 39.13 24.40 -21.44
C VAL A 507 37.91 24.81 -22.21
N GLY A 508 36.76 24.17 -21.92
CA GLY A 508 35.43 24.55 -22.40
C GLY A 508 34.69 25.43 -21.38
N ASP A 509 33.42 25.67 -21.62
CA ASP A 509 32.57 26.49 -20.74
C ASP A 509 32.28 25.80 -19.40
N ASP A 510 31.97 24.51 -19.41
CA ASP A 510 31.57 23.72 -18.22
C ASP A 510 32.53 22.58 -17.88
N GLU A 511 33.50 22.29 -18.73
CA GLU A 511 34.43 21.17 -18.57
C GLU A 511 35.85 21.49 -19.06
N VAL A 512 36.80 20.73 -18.51
CA VAL A 512 38.19 20.74 -18.96
C VAL A 512 38.56 19.34 -19.42
N SER A 513 39.28 19.23 -20.53
CA SER A 513 39.82 17.98 -21.07
C SER A 513 41.32 18.00 -21.10
N VAL A 514 41.95 16.92 -20.61
CA VAL A 514 43.36 16.59 -20.81
C VAL A 514 43.46 15.49 -21.84
N GLU A 515 44.19 15.72 -22.92
CA GLU A 515 44.41 14.73 -23.99
C GLU A 515 45.88 14.31 -24.00
N VAL A 516 46.10 13.00 -24.09
CA VAL A 516 47.43 12.42 -24.31
C VAL A 516 47.39 11.70 -25.65
N ALA A 517 48.04 12.28 -26.65
CA ALA A 517 48.12 11.74 -27.99
C ALA A 517 49.52 11.14 -28.21
N ASP A 518 49.57 9.91 -28.71
CA ASP A 518 50.79 9.17 -29.05
C ASP A 518 50.80 8.75 -30.53
N THR A 519 52.03 8.66 -31.10
CA THR A 519 52.22 8.10 -32.44
C THR A 519 52.70 6.64 -32.37
N GLY A 520 52.09 5.89 -31.44
CA GLY A 520 52.50 4.53 -31.10
C GLY A 520 51.82 3.42 -31.91
N LEU A 521 51.76 2.23 -31.32
CA LEU A 521 51.25 1.01 -31.97
C LEU A 521 49.77 1.10 -32.33
N GLY A 522 49.01 2.01 -31.73
CA GLY A 522 47.56 2.06 -31.84
C GLY A 522 46.85 0.84 -31.25
N ILE A 523 45.54 0.93 -31.17
CA ILE A 523 44.68 -0.08 -30.55
C ILE A 523 43.64 -0.57 -31.56
N SER A 524 43.50 -1.89 -31.73
CA SER A 524 42.46 -2.44 -32.59
C SER A 524 41.06 -2.11 -32.11
N ALA A 525 40.07 -2.02 -33.00
CA ALA A 525 38.68 -1.76 -32.63
C ALA A 525 38.13 -2.78 -31.58
N THR A 526 38.60 -4.04 -31.67
CA THR A 526 38.22 -5.09 -30.72
C THR A 526 38.81 -4.83 -29.33
N ASP A 527 40.08 -4.41 -29.24
CA ASP A 527 40.75 -4.13 -27.98
C ASP A 527 40.23 -2.82 -27.37
N GLN A 528 39.86 -1.80 -28.18
CA GLN A 528 39.27 -0.55 -27.69
C GLN A 528 37.99 -0.78 -26.85
N ALA A 529 37.15 -1.73 -27.26
CA ALA A 529 35.92 -2.08 -26.50
C ALA A 529 36.21 -2.60 -25.08
N HIS A 530 37.44 -3.10 -24.84
CA HIS A 530 37.84 -3.76 -23.60
C HIS A 530 39.01 -3.08 -22.88
N VAL A 531 39.58 -1.98 -23.42
CA VAL A 531 40.78 -1.34 -22.88
C VAL A 531 40.66 -0.88 -21.44
N PHE A 532 39.43 -0.58 -21.01
CA PHE A 532 39.09 -0.20 -19.63
C PHE A 532 38.64 -1.39 -18.75
N SER A 533 38.61 -2.60 -19.27
CA SER A 533 38.31 -3.81 -18.49
C SER A 533 39.52 -4.23 -17.66
N ALA A 534 39.27 -4.60 -16.39
CA ALA A 534 40.34 -5.01 -15.47
C ALA A 534 41.10 -6.26 -16.02
N PHE A 535 42.45 -6.22 -15.95
CA PHE A 535 43.37 -7.28 -16.43
C PHE A 535 43.37 -7.47 -17.93
N HIS A 536 42.66 -6.65 -18.72
CA HIS A 536 42.74 -6.74 -20.19
C HIS A 536 44.09 -6.24 -20.69
N ARG A 537 44.65 -6.95 -21.67
CA ARG A 537 45.84 -6.57 -22.41
C ARG A 537 45.60 -6.80 -23.89
N SER A 538 46.14 -5.88 -24.73
CA SER A 538 45.99 -5.99 -26.18
C SER A 538 46.42 -7.36 -26.70
N THR A 539 45.72 -7.84 -27.71
CA THR A 539 46.05 -9.09 -28.42
C THR A 539 47.17 -8.90 -29.44
N ASN A 540 47.62 -7.68 -29.69
CA ASN A 540 48.71 -7.36 -30.59
C ASN A 540 50.06 -7.92 -30.05
N PRO A 541 50.79 -8.76 -30.79
CA PRO A 541 52.07 -9.34 -30.35
C PRO A 541 53.11 -8.29 -29.92
N ASN A 542 53.17 -7.15 -30.59
CA ASN A 542 54.09 -6.07 -30.25
C ASN A 542 53.76 -5.41 -28.92
N ALA A 543 52.46 -5.24 -28.63
CA ALA A 543 51.97 -4.70 -27.35
C ALA A 543 52.13 -5.73 -26.21
N LEU A 544 52.03 -7.02 -26.48
CA LEU A 544 52.24 -8.07 -25.47
C LEU A 544 53.68 -8.14 -24.95
N SER A 545 54.67 -7.73 -25.75
CA SER A 545 56.06 -7.66 -25.33
C SER A 545 56.32 -6.55 -24.31
N VAL A 546 55.47 -5.53 -24.26
CA VAL A 546 55.58 -4.40 -23.33
C VAL A 546 55.08 -4.82 -21.94
N PRO A 547 55.84 -4.63 -20.85
CA PRO A 547 55.40 -5.00 -19.52
C PRO A 547 54.17 -4.17 -19.04
N GLY A 548 53.11 -4.82 -18.57
CA GLY A 548 51.94 -4.17 -18.08
C GLY A 548 51.03 -5.07 -17.22
N THR A 549 50.21 -4.52 -16.35
CA THR A 549 49.31 -5.22 -15.42
C THR A 549 47.88 -5.32 -15.93
N GLY A 550 47.48 -4.45 -16.87
CA GLY A 550 46.08 -4.31 -17.32
C GLY A 550 45.15 -3.68 -16.28
N LEU A 551 45.71 -3.00 -15.25
CA LEU A 551 44.92 -2.35 -14.21
C LEU A 551 44.98 -0.80 -14.26
N GLY A 552 45.99 -0.21 -14.95
CA GLY A 552 46.19 1.25 -14.97
C GLY A 552 44.98 2.02 -15.51
N LEU A 553 44.51 1.67 -16.72
CA LEU A 553 43.37 2.33 -17.37
C LEU A 553 42.05 2.09 -16.66
N PRO A 554 41.70 0.88 -16.19
CA PRO A 554 40.51 0.69 -15.33
C PRO A 554 40.50 1.53 -14.05
N ILE A 555 41.69 1.69 -13.41
CA ILE A 555 41.83 2.57 -12.23
C ILE A 555 41.63 4.02 -12.63
N ALA A 556 42.26 4.47 -13.70
CA ALA A 556 42.13 5.84 -14.20
C ALA A 556 40.67 6.17 -14.58
N GLN A 557 39.97 5.26 -15.25
CA GLN A 557 38.56 5.43 -15.57
C GLN A 557 37.71 5.57 -14.30
N ARG A 558 37.93 4.71 -13.31
CA ARG A 558 37.17 4.75 -12.06
C ARG A 558 37.43 6.01 -11.24
N ILE A 559 38.67 6.52 -11.26
CA ILE A 559 39.00 7.82 -10.65
C ILE A 559 38.27 8.93 -11.40
N ALA A 560 38.30 8.96 -12.73
CA ALA A 560 37.57 9.94 -13.53
C ALA A 560 36.07 9.96 -13.18
N GLU A 561 35.42 8.79 -13.19
CA GLU A 561 34.01 8.64 -12.82
C GLU A 561 33.74 9.11 -11.38
N SER A 562 34.62 8.78 -10.42
CA SER A 562 34.45 9.21 -9.02
C SER A 562 34.49 10.73 -8.87
N HIS A 563 35.20 11.45 -9.77
CA HIS A 563 35.28 12.89 -9.82
C HIS A 563 34.21 13.55 -10.71
N GLY A 564 33.24 12.74 -11.23
CA GLY A 564 32.17 13.21 -12.10
C GLY A 564 32.63 13.51 -13.54
N GLY A 565 33.82 13.02 -13.91
CA GLY A 565 34.37 13.11 -15.23
C GLY A 565 34.31 11.82 -16.03
N THR A 566 34.96 11.79 -17.18
CA THR A 566 35.03 10.64 -18.09
C THR A 566 36.45 10.40 -18.61
N LEU A 567 36.76 9.14 -18.92
CA LEU A 567 37.98 8.74 -19.63
C LEU A 567 37.59 7.99 -20.90
N SER A 568 38.09 8.44 -22.04
CA SER A 568 37.79 7.83 -23.35
C SER A 568 39.06 7.65 -24.17
N VAL A 569 38.99 6.85 -25.24
CA VAL A 569 40.10 6.60 -26.16
C VAL A 569 39.59 6.67 -27.60
N THR A 570 40.41 7.25 -28.48
CA THR A 570 40.28 7.18 -29.93
C THR A 570 41.60 6.70 -30.47
N SER A 571 41.61 5.63 -31.29
CA SER A 571 42.87 5.03 -31.76
C SER A 571 42.66 4.34 -33.10
N GLU A 572 43.71 4.32 -33.92
CA GLU A 572 43.78 3.52 -35.11
C GLU A 572 45.06 2.67 -35.10
N LEU A 573 44.92 1.37 -35.44
CA LEU A 573 46.02 0.44 -35.36
C LEU A 573 47.15 0.84 -36.31
N GLY A 574 48.34 1.13 -35.79
CA GLY A 574 49.53 1.59 -36.52
C GLY A 574 49.68 3.11 -36.65
N GLU A 575 48.67 3.90 -36.25
CA GLU A 575 48.66 5.35 -36.34
C GLU A 575 48.87 6.04 -34.96
N GLY A 576 48.59 5.30 -33.88
CA GLY A 576 48.68 5.80 -32.51
C GLY A 576 47.35 5.88 -31.79
N SER A 577 47.34 6.49 -30.59
CA SER A 577 46.16 6.61 -29.75
C SER A 577 46.05 8.02 -29.13
N THR A 578 44.80 8.43 -28.86
CA THR A 578 44.50 9.63 -28.07
C THR A 578 43.59 9.28 -26.93
N PHE A 579 44.11 9.37 -25.71
CA PHE A 579 43.33 9.23 -24.50
C PHE A 579 42.86 10.60 -24.06
N ARG A 580 41.55 10.74 -23.75
CA ARG A 580 40.93 11.98 -23.31
C ARG A 580 40.32 11.80 -21.91
N PHE A 581 40.80 12.62 -20.97
CA PHE A 581 40.28 12.70 -19.61
C PHE A 581 39.54 14.02 -19.44
N THR A 582 38.23 13.99 -19.15
CA THR A 582 37.37 15.16 -19.01
C THR A 582 36.88 15.29 -17.58
N LEU A 583 36.93 16.51 -17.02
CA LEU A 583 36.42 16.84 -15.69
C LEU A 583 35.51 18.07 -15.75
N PRO A 584 34.44 18.10 -14.91
CA PRO A 584 33.61 19.30 -14.81
C PRO A 584 34.35 20.47 -14.15
N LEU A 585 34.27 21.66 -14.76
CA LEU A 585 34.69 22.93 -14.17
C LEU A 585 33.60 23.37 -13.20
N ARG A 586 33.74 23.05 -11.90
CA ARG A 586 32.82 23.58 -10.88
C ARG A 586 33.31 24.90 -10.36
N SER A 587 32.46 25.95 -10.46
CA SER A 587 32.71 27.25 -9.82
C SER A 587 32.82 27.03 -8.29
N PRO A 588 33.73 27.76 -7.60
CA PRO A 588 33.87 27.70 -6.14
C PRO A 588 32.61 28.08 -5.34
N ARG A 589 31.55 28.52 -6.02
CA ARG A 589 30.28 28.96 -5.40
C ARG A 589 29.27 27.84 -5.11
N GLU A 590 29.48 26.59 -5.58
CA GLU A 590 28.54 25.46 -5.39
C GLU A 590 29.00 24.43 -4.37
N ALA A 591 30.06 24.68 -3.64
CA ALA A 591 30.61 23.82 -2.59
C ALA A 591 30.43 24.43 -1.19
N GLY A 592 29.20 24.93 -0.91
CA GLY A 592 28.80 25.45 0.39
C GLY A 592 27.64 24.65 0.99
#